data_e717cba0fda64f6daffaa80ff344f8ef
#
_entry.id   e717cba0fda64f6daffaa80ff344f8ef
#
_cell.length_a   1.000
_cell.length_b   1.000
_cell.length_c   1.000
_cell.angle_alpha   90.00
_cell.angle_beta   90.00
_cell.angle_gamma   90.00
#
_symmetry.space_group_name_H-M   'P 1'
#
loop_
_entity.id
_entity.type
_entity.pdbx_description
1 polymer ?
#
loop_
_entity_poly.entity_id
_entity_poly.type
_entity_poly.pdbx_seq_one_letter_code
_entity_poly.pdbx_strand_id
1 'polypeptide(L)'
;MIHRSGWGTGAMSRISCGLFRGGMALLVGTVLTAIGPTPLTAQRPAPADPITARLMQRLGALAADSMEGRRAGTAGSARARAWIVAELTAMGAKPVGASYAMPIALRPRAGSDSVGANIVARIPGKQATGPVLVLSAHYDHLGVRNGEVFNGADDDASGCVALLTIAERLLREPPEHDVLLAFFDAEESGLVGAQAFVNAPPVPLERVAANINLDMVARQDGKALWVAGTSHTPQLRPVAEPVAKRAAIPIRFGHDTKELKPGDDWTGSSDHAAFHRKGIPFLYLGVEDHADYHKSGDDADKVDPTFFRGSVEFAYALVRAVDATLSTLRRSPG
;
A
#
# COMPACT_ATOMS: atom_id res chain seq x y z
N MET A 1 40.44 41.04 15.28
CA MET A 1 40.00 41.88 16.40
C MET A 1 39.20 40.93 17.30
N ILE A 2 39.78 40.27 18.31
CA ILE A 2 40.18 40.74 19.65
C ILE A 2 38.95 41.25 20.45
N HIS A 3 38.47 40.55 21.44
CA HIS A 3 38.73 40.41 22.84
C HIS A 3 37.66 39.50 23.49
N ARG A 4 37.95 38.42 24.27
CA ARG A 4 38.34 38.33 25.68
C ARG A 4 37.36 39.07 26.62
N SER A 5 36.90 38.62 27.73
CA SER A 5 37.21 37.61 28.76
C SER A 5 36.38 37.96 29.99
N GLY A 6 36.16 37.06 30.94
CA GLY A 6 35.68 37.47 32.26
C GLY A 6 35.35 36.30 33.18
N TRP A 7 36.27 36.00 34.04
CA TRP A 7 36.21 35.05 35.16
C TRP A 7 35.63 35.74 36.42
N GLY A 8 35.12 34.96 37.38
CA GLY A 8 34.83 35.39 38.74
C GLY A 8 34.29 34.23 39.56
N THR A 9 35.02 33.47 40.15
CA THR A 9 35.55 33.17 41.50
C THR A 9 34.70 33.63 42.69
N GLY A 10 34.21 32.66 43.49
CA GLY A 10 34.65 32.41 44.84
C GLY A 10 33.71 32.89 45.94
N ALA A 11 33.36 32.09 46.87
CA ALA A 11 33.99 32.10 48.25
C ALA A 11 33.19 31.21 49.22
N MET A 12 33.97 30.49 49.99
CA MET A 12 33.61 29.70 51.18
C MET A 12 33.35 30.62 52.42
N SER A 13 32.62 30.08 53.40
CA SER A 13 32.79 30.22 54.83
C SER A 13 31.44 29.97 55.53
N ARG A 14 31.28 29.47 56.72
CA ARG A 14 32.12 28.87 57.81
C ARG A 14 31.16 28.13 58.75
N ILE A 15 31.70 27.23 59.44
CA ILE A 15 31.21 26.42 60.55
C ILE A 15 30.78 27.28 61.75
N SER A 16 29.72 26.85 62.46
CA SER A 16 29.58 27.16 63.90
C SER A 16 28.90 25.98 64.61
N CYS A 17 29.58 25.59 65.68
CA CYS A 17 29.28 24.50 66.59
C CYS A 17 28.50 25.05 67.80
N GLY A 18 27.49 24.35 68.27
CA GLY A 18 26.77 24.72 69.52
C GLY A 18 26.15 23.49 70.17
N LEU A 19 26.58 23.22 71.35
CA LEU A 19 26.34 22.05 72.19
C LEU A 19 25.03 22.13 73.04
N PHE A 20 24.49 20.95 73.31
CA PHE A 20 23.78 20.45 74.53
C PHE A 20 22.34 20.90 74.83
N ARG A 21 21.38 19.96 74.87
CA ARG A 21 20.81 19.43 76.12
C ARG A 21 19.76 18.34 75.78
N GLY A 22 19.82 17.28 76.61
CA GLY A 22 19.07 16.07 76.49
C GLY A 22 17.56 16.18 76.79
N GLY A 23 16.84 15.34 76.21
CA GLY A 23 15.41 15.03 76.47
C GLY A 23 15.11 13.65 75.96
N MET A 24 14.84 12.71 76.89
CA MET A 24 14.47 11.31 76.64
C MET A 24 13.05 11.32 76.14
N ALA A 25 12.84 10.98 74.87
CA ALA A 25 11.50 10.80 74.32
C ALA A 25 11.39 9.38 73.71
N LEU A 26 10.30 8.71 74.11
CA LEU A 26 9.89 7.37 73.73
C LEU A 26 9.87 7.20 72.20
N LEU A 27 10.61 6.26 71.69
CA LEU A 27 10.53 5.83 70.29
C LEU A 27 9.33 4.89 70.12
N VAL A 28 8.23 5.40 69.55
CA VAL A 28 7.21 4.60 68.93
C VAL A 28 7.70 4.34 67.47
N GLY A 29 8.17 3.15 67.24
CA GLY A 29 8.65 2.75 65.92
C GLY A 29 7.48 2.56 64.96
N THR A 30 7.26 3.53 64.07
CA THR A 30 6.40 3.38 62.90
C THR A 30 7.22 2.69 61.82
N VAL A 31 6.96 1.42 61.53
CA VAL A 31 7.52 0.70 60.41
C VAL A 31 6.86 1.26 59.13
N LEU A 32 7.54 2.20 58.48
CA LEU A 32 7.21 2.56 57.10
C LEU A 32 7.68 1.43 56.18
N THR A 33 6.79 0.57 55.73
CA THR A 33 7.05 -0.32 54.61
C THR A 33 7.17 0.54 53.34
N ALA A 34 8.38 0.76 52.87
CA ALA A 34 8.62 1.35 51.56
C ALA A 34 8.11 0.40 50.47
N ILE A 35 6.94 0.72 49.93
CA ILE A 35 6.47 0.10 48.69
C ILE A 35 7.35 0.68 47.59
N GLY A 36 8.39 -0.07 47.23
CA GLY A 36 9.20 0.24 46.03
C GLY A 36 8.36 0.27 44.78
N PRO A 37 8.70 1.11 43.79
CA PRO A 37 7.98 1.09 42.51
C PRO A 37 8.09 -0.29 41.88
N THR A 38 6.95 -0.94 41.69
CA THR A 38 6.87 -2.16 40.88
C THR A 38 7.43 -1.86 39.50
N PRO A 39 8.41 -2.64 38.99
CA PRO A 39 8.88 -2.43 37.64
C PRO A 39 7.67 -2.58 36.68
N LEU A 40 7.41 -1.51 35.89
CA LEU A 40 6.52 -1.63 34.74
C LEU A 40 7.14 -2.71 33.84
N THR A 41 6.60 -3.92 33.90
CA THR A 41 6.89 -4.93 32.88
C THR A 41 6.39 -4.35 31.56
N ALA A 42 7.34 -3.98 30.70
CA ALA A 42 7.01 -3.61 29.33
C ALA A 42 6.17 -4.76 28.73
N GLN A 43 4.92 -4.47 28.52
CA GLN A 43 3.96 -5.44 27.98
C GLN A 43 4.47 -5.80 26.59
N ARG A 44 4.92 -7.03 26.41
CA ARG A 44 5.33 -7.54 25.11
C ARG A 44 4.16 -7.31 24.15
N PRO A 45 4.37 -6.63 23.00
CA PRO A 45 3.28 -6.40 22.04
C PRO A 45 2.59 -7.73 21.74
N ALA A 46 1.27 -7.73 21.75
CA ALA A 46 0.52 -8.91 21.35
C ALA A 46 1.01 -9.36 19.97
N PRO A 47 1.17 -10.68 19.71
CA PRO A 47 1.56 -11.15 18.40
C PRO A 47 0.57 -10.61 17.38
N ALA A 48 1.09 -10.02 16.28
CA ALA A 48 0.26 -9.57 15.17
C ALA A 48 -0.62 -10.72 14.71
N ASP A 49 -1.87 -10.42 14.38
CA ASP A 49 -2.75 -11.46 13.83
C ASP A 49 -2.11 -12.07 12.56
N PRO A 50 -2.35 -13.36 12.27
CA PRO A 50 -1.65 -14.07 11.20
C PRO A 50 -1.78 -13.41 9.82
N ILE A 51 -2.86 -12.69 9.58
CA ILE A 51 -3.09 -12.01 8.28
C ILE A 51 -2.21 -10.78 8.20
N THR A 52 -2.18 -9.95 9.25
CA THR A 52 -1.30 -8.78 9.31
C THR A 52 0.17 -9.20 9.24
N ALA A 53 0.56 -10.25 9.95
CA ALA A 53 1.92 -10.79 9.87
C ALA A 53 2.29 -11.20 8.44
N ARG A 54 1.39 -11.88 7.72
CA ARG A 54 1.61 -12.30 6.33
C ARG A 54 1.65 -11.10 5.36
N LEU A 55 0.80 -10.09 5.55
CA LEU A 55 0.85 -8.84 4.79
C LEU A 55 2.22 -8.20 4.89
N MET A 56 2.71 -7.99 6.12
CA MET A 56 4.00 -7.36 6.37
C MET A 56 5.18 -8.22 5.89
N GLN A 57 5.09 -9.54 5.99
CA GLN A 57 6.10 -10.45 5.43
C GLN A 57 6.20 -10.32 3.91
N ARG A 58 5.07 -10.29 3.20
CA ARG A 58 5.01 -10.13 1.75
C ARG A 58 5.53 -8.75 1.34
N LEU A 59 5.12 -7.71 2.07
CA LEU A 59 5.58 -6.35 1.81
C LEU A 59 7.10 -6.25 1.94
N GLY A 60 7.66 -6.73 3.06
CA GLY A 60 9.10 -6.76 3.28
C GLY A 60 9.87 -7.60 2.26
N ALA A 61 9.24 -8.61 1.66
CA ALA A 61 9.86 -9.40 0.59
C ALA A 61 9.90 -8.65 -0.74
N LEU A 62 8.79 -8.01 -1.14
CA LEU A 62 8.70 -7.31 -2.42
C LEU A 62 9.40 -5.95 -2.40
N ALA A 63 9.43 -5.27 -1.26
CA ALA A 63 10.14 -4.00 -1.05
C ALA A 63 11.55 -4.18 -0.46
N ALA A 64 12.16 -5.36 -0.58
CA ALA A 64 13.51 -5.59 -0.10
C ALA A 64 14.57 -4.99 -1.03
N ASP A 65 15.72 -4.58 -0.49
CA ASP A 65 16.88 -4.10 -1.27
C ASP A 65 17.31 -5.08 -2.36
N SER A 66 17.14 -6.38 -2.12
CA SER A 66 17.43 -7.43 -3.09
C SER A 66 16.57 -7.37 -4.35
N MET A 67 15.46 -6.65 -4.31
CA MET A 67 14.62 -6.36 -5.48
C MET A 67 15.12 -5.13 -6.26
N GLU A 68 16.15 -4.43 -5.78
CA GLU A 68 16.79 -3.30 -6.46
C GLU A 68 15.79 -2.24 -6.95
N GLY A 69 14.74 -1.98 -6.13
CA GLY A 69 13.71 -1.00 -6.47
C GLY A 69 12.93 -1.31 -7.75
N ARG A 70 12.92 -2.54 -8.21
CA ARG A 70 12.03 -3.15 -9.22
C ARG A 70 11.86 -2.40 -10.54
N ARG A 71 12.81 -1.53 -10.91
CA ARG A 71 12.69 -0.71 -12.13
C ARG A 71 12.45 -1.59 -13.37
N ALA A 72 11.47 -1.20 -14.17
CA ALA A 72 11.12 -1.89 -15.40
C ALA A 72 12.32 -2.19 -16.30
N GLY A 73 12.42 -3.44 -16.82
CA GLY A 73 13.50 -3.89 -17.66
C GLY A 73 14.81 -4.21 -16.95
N THR A 74 14.85 -4.26 -15.60
CA THR A 74 16.05 -4.59 -14.83
C THR A 74 15.96 -5.99 -14.20
N ALA A 75 17.11 -6.46 -13.69
CA ALA A 75 17.15 -7.71 -12.94
C ALA A 75 16.26 -7.65 -11.68
N GLY A 76 16.14 -6.49 -11.04
CA GLY A 76 15.24 -6.26 -9.92
C GLY A 76 13.77 -6.50 -10.30
N SER A 77 13.30 -5.91 -11.40
CA SER A 77 11.95 -6.16 -11.94
C SER A 77 11.74 -7.64 -12.29
N ALA A 78 12.76 -8.31 -12.87
CA ALA A 78 12.65 -9.74 -13.17
C ALA A 78 12.51 -10.61 -11.91
N ARG A 79 13.20 -10.26 -10.81
CA ARG A 79 13.05 -10.94 -9.51
C ARG A 79 11.68 -10.70 -8.89
N ALA A 80 11.20 -9.47 -8.91
CA ALA A 80 9.86 -9.12 -8.41
C ALA A 80 8.77 -9.89 -9.18
N ARG A 81 8.86 -9.92 -10.50
CA ARG A 81 7.97 -10.70 -11.37
C ARG A 81 7.99 -12.18 -11.02
N ALA A 82 9.18 -12.77 -10.87
CA ALA A 82 9.31 -14.18 -10.50
C ALA A 82 8.69 -14.46 -9.12
N TRP A 83 8.86 -13.56 -8.16
CA TRP A 83 8.29 -13.68 -6.82
C TRP A 83 6.75 -13.61 -6.86
N ILE A 84 6.16 -12.63 -7.57
CA ILE A 84 4.70 -12.52 -7.71
C ILE A 84 4.12 -13.78 -8.37
N VAL A 85 4.77 -14.27 -9.43
CA VAL A 85 4.33 -15.52 -10.10
C VAL A 85 4.41 -16.73 -9.16
N ALA A 86 5.44 -16.81 -8.32
CA ALA A 86 5.55 -17.87 -7.31
C ALA A 86 4.42 -17.80 -6.27
N GLU A 87 4.08 -16.62 -5.77
CA GLU A 87 2.95 -16.41 -4.85
C GLU A 87 1.61 -16.81 -5.50
N LEU A 88 1.35 -16.37 -6.73
CA LEU A 88 0.15 -16.74 -7.49
C LEU A 88 0.05 -18.26 -7.71
N THR A 89 1.16 -18.88 -8.06
CA THR A 89 1.24 -20.34 -8.28
C THR A 89 0.99 -21.10 -6.97
N ALA A 90 1.62 -20.68 -5.87
CA ALA A 90 1.46 -21.31 -4.57
C ALA A 90 0.03 -21.25 -4.03
N MET A 91 -0.71 -20.16 -4.30
CA MET A 91 -2.13 -20.06 -3.91
C MET A 91 -3.09 -20.76 -4.88
N GLY A 92 -2.61 -21.22 -6.04
CA GLY A 92 -3.41 -21.93 -7.04
C GLY A 92 -4.15 -21.04 -8.04
N ALA A 93 -3.89 -19.72 -8.05
CA ALA A 93 -4.38 -18.84 -9.11
C ALA A 93 -3.85 -19.32 -10.48
N LYS A 94 -4.59 -19.11 -11.55
CA LYS A 94 -4.19 -19.62 -12.88
C LYS A 94 -3.86 -18.45 -13.82
N PRO A 95 -2.92 -18.63 -14.75
CA PRO A 95 -2.74 -17.66 -15.84
C PRO A 95 -3.99 -17.59 -16.71
N VAL A 96 -4.20 -16.49 -17.40
CA VAL A 96 -5.33 -16.36 -18.35
C VAL A 96 -5.07 -17.17 -19.64
N GLY A 97 -3.80 -17.29 -20.03
CA GLY A 97 -3.36 -18.09 -21.18
C GLY A 97 -2.35 -19.16 -20.76
N ALA A 98 -1.34 -19.37 -21.58
CA ALA A 98 -0.28 -20.35 -21.31
C ALA A 98 0.73 -19.86 -20.24
N SER A 99 0.79 -18.57 -19.96
CA SER A 99 1.74 -17.93 -19.04
C SER A 99 1.06 -16.81 -18.26
N TYR A 100 1.56 -16.54 -17.04
CA TYR A 100 1.18 -15.33 -16.31
C TYR A 100 1.75 -14.06 -16.96
N ALA A 101 2.93 -14.16 -17.58
CA ALA A 101 3.61 -13.03 -18.17
C ALA A 101 3.00 -12.65 -19.53
N MET A 102 2.64 -11.38 -19.67
CA MET A 102 2.24 -10.73 -20.91
C MET A 102 3.36 -9.75 -21.29
N PRO A 103 4.24 -10.07 -22.24
CA PRO A 103 5.35 -9.20 -22.63
C PRO A 103 4.88 -7.82 -23.09
N ILE A 104 5.61 -6.79 -22.69
CA ILE A 104 5.41 -5.40 -23.12
C ILE A 104 6.71 -4.82 -23.68
N ALA A 105 6.60 -3.96 -24.69
CA ALA A 105 7.74 -3.24 -25.22
C ALA A 105 8.07 -2.06 -24.31
N LEU A 106 9.33 -1.97 -23.91
CA LEU A 106 9.88 -0.84 -23.16
C LEU A 106 10.72 0.04 -24.08
N ARG A 107 10.80 1.33 -23.74
CA ARG A 107 11.76 2.22 -24.43
C ARG A 107 13.17 1.77 -24.05
N PRO A 108 14.06 1.57 -25.03
CA PRO A 108 15.45 1.20 -24.74
C PRO A 108 16.13 2.22 -23.83
N ARG A 109 16.82 1.73 -22.80
CA ARG A 109 17.64 2.54 -21.88
C ARG A 109 18.91 1.79 -21.55
N ALA A 110 19.99 2.51 -21.24
CA ALA A 110 21.23 1.88 -20.79
C ALA A 110 20.98 1.07 -19.50
N GLY A 111 21.42 -0.19 -19.47
CA GLY A 111 21.30 -1.08 -18.33
C GLY A 111 19.88 -1.64 -18.08
N SER A 112 18.99 -1.57 -19.07
CA SER A 112 17.67 -2.22 -19.01
C SER A 112 17.33 -2.94 -20.30
N ASP A 113 16.54 -4.01 -20.18
CA ASP A 113 15.96 -4.70 -21.33
C ASP A 113 14.94 -3.81 -22.03
N SER A 114 14.75 -4.07 -23.33
CA SER A 114 13.69 -3.43 -24.12
C SER A 114 12.32 -4.11 -23.97
N VAL A 115 12.24 -5.15 -23.16
CA VAL A 115 11.02 -5.93 -22.91
C VAL A 115 10.80 -6.07 -21.40
N GLY A 116 9.65 -5.60 -20.95
CA GLY A 116 9.08 -5.90 -19.63
C GLY A 116 7.93 -6.90 -19.74
N ALA A 117 7.18 -7.10 -18.68
CA ALA A 117 5.99 -7.93 -18.75
C ALA A 117 4.98 -7.62 -17.66
N ASN A 118 3.74 -7.40 -18.01
CA ASN A 118 2.65 -7.49 -17.03
C ASN A 118 2.49 -8.94 -16.56
N ILE A 119 1.99 -9.12 -15.34
CA ILE A 119 1.62 -10.42 -14.80
C ILE A 119 0.10 -10.45 -14.70
N VAL A 120 -0.54 -11.42 -15.33
CA VAL A 120 -1.99 -11.54 -15.30
C VAL A 120 -2.42 -12.92 -14.85
N ALA A 121 -3.26 -12.97 -13.82
CA ALA A 121 -3.87 -14.20 -13.32
C ALA A 121 -5.39 -14.09 -13.35
N ARG A 122 -6.07 -15.22 -13.37
CA ARG A 122 -7.54 -15.32 -13.31
C ARG A 122 -7.96 -16.01 -12.03
N ILE A 123 -8.91 -15.42 -11.35
CA ILE A 123 -9.75 -16.06 -10.33
C ILE A 123 -11.09 -16.36 -10.98
N PRO A 124 -11.45 -17.64 -11.16
CA PRO A 124 -12.70 -18.00 -11.82
C PRO A 124 -13.89 -17.59 -10.95
N GLY A 125 -14.86 -16.95 -11.57
CA GLY A 125 -16.17 -16.68 -10.98
C GLY A 125 -17.10 -17.89 -11.09
N LYS A 126 -18.26 -17.82 -10.42
CA LYS A 126 -19.33 -18.81 -10.54
C LYS A 126 -19.99 -18.78 -11.92
N GLN A 127 -19.94 -17.63 -12.61
CA GLN A 127 -20.47 -17.43 -13.96
C GLN A 127 -19.33 -17.45 -14.97
N ALA A 128 -19.22 -18.50 -15.76
CA ALA A 128 -18.12 -18.72 -16.71
C ALA A 128 -18.09 -17.71 -17.89
N THR A 129 -19.20 -17.09 -18.24
CA THR A 129 -19.39 -16.27 -19.45
C THR A 129 -20.05 -14.94 -19.11
N GLY A 130 -19.46 -14.11 -18.33
CA GLY A 130 -20.04 -12.84 -17.91
C GLY A 130 -19.07 -11.67 -18.10
N PRO A 131 -19.42 -10.52 -17.54
CA PRO A 131 -18.47 -9.43 -17.39
C PRO A 131 -17.28 -9.86 -16.52
N VAL A 132 -16.19 -9.11 -16.62
CA VAL A 132 -14.94 -9.38 -15.91
C VAL A 132 -14.59 -8.14 -15.11
N LEU A 133 -14.21 -8.33 -13.85
CA LEU A 133 -13.61 -7.30 -13.01
C LEU A 133 -12.08 -7.40 -13.09
N VAL A 134 -11.40 -6.28 -13.31
CA VAL A 134 -9.93 -6.22 -13.25
C VAL A 134 -9.52 -5.56 -11.93
N LEU A 135 -8.69 -6.24 -11.15
CA LEU A 135 -7.99 -5.67 -10.01
C LEU A 135 -6.56 -5.42 -10.44
N SER A 136 -6.04 -4.22 -10.23
CA SER A 136 -4.70 -3.84 -10.69
C SER A 136 -3.87 -3.14 -9.62
N ALA A 137 -2.56 -3.28 -9.76
CA ALA A 137 -1.49 -2.59 -9.04
C ALA A 137 -0.25 -2.63 -9.93
N HIS A 138 0.73 -1.75 -9.71
CA HIS A 138 1.98 -1.87 -10.45
C HIS A 138 3.10 -2.46 -9.58
N TYR A 139 4.01 -3.21 -10.18
CA TYR A 139 5.08 -3.84 -9.41
C TYR A 139 6.45 -3.23 -9.68
N ASP A 140 6.60 -2.42 -10.71
CA ASP A 140 7.82 -1.64 -10.94
C ASP A 140 7.91 -0.45 -9.98
N HIS A 141 9.13 0.06 -9.79
CA HIS A 141 9.38 1.32 -9.11
C HIS A 141 10.67 1.96 -9.65
N LEU A 142 11.28 2.88 -8.93
CA LEU A 142 12.31 3.78 -9.46
C LEU A 142 13.70 3.15 -9.61
N GLY A 143 13.93 1.97 -9.01
CA GLY A 143 15.21 1.25 -9.14
C GLY A 143 16.30 1.75 -8.20
N VAL A 144 17.54 1.63 -8.64
CA VAL A 144 18.71 2.15 -7.94
C VAL A 144 19.13 3.45 -8.60
N ARG A 145 19.28 4.52 -7.80
CA ARG A 145 19.73 5.85 -8.28
C ARG A 145 20.83 6.36 -7.36
N ASN A 146 21.97 6.76 -7.94
CA ASN A 146 23.12 7.28 -7.19
C ASN A 146 23.62 6.35 -6.05
N GLY A 147 23.44 5.04 -6.21
CA GLY A 147 23.82 4.04 -5.20
C GLY A 147 22.78 3.81 -4.10
N GLU A 148 21.66 4.51 -4.10
CA GLU A 148 20.52 4.29 -3.19
C GLU A 148 19.47 3.44 -3.87
N VAL A 149 18.89 2.50 -3.12
CA VAL A 149 17.76 1.67 -3.57
C VAL A 149 16.47 2.42 -3.23
N PHE A 150 15.58 2.53 -4.20
CA PHE A 150 14.23 3.07 -4.02
C PHE A 150 13.28 1.89 -3.90
N ASN A 151 13.03 1.46 -2.66
CA ASN A 151 12.30 0.23 -2.40
C ASN A 151 10.81 0.30 -2.75
N GLY A 152 10.18 1.49 -2.68
CA GLY A 152 8.79 1.68 -3.05
C GLY A 152 7.87 0.73 -2.28
N ALA A 153 7.90 0.80 -0.95
CA ALA A 153 7.11 -0.09 -0.12
C ALA A 153 5.62 0.26 -0.18
N ASP A 154 5.30 1.55 -0.12
CA ASP A 154 3.94 2.00 -0.37
C ASP A 154 3.68 2.07 -1.87
N ASP A 155 4.61 2.61 -2.66
CA ASP A 155 4.57 2.82 -4.10
C ASP A 155 5.38 1.75 -4.89
N ASP A 156 4.83 0.65 -5.44
CA ASP A 156 3.51 0.14 -5.15
C ASP A 156 3.57 -1.35 -4.79
N ALA A 157 4.55 -1.67 -3.89
CA ALA A 157 4.57 -3.02 -3.33
C ALA A 157 3.31 -3.26 -2.47
N SER A 158 2.74 -2.20 -1.86
CA SER A 158 1.56 -2.29 -1.02
C SER A 158 0.33 -2.73 -1.81
N GLY A 159 0.04 -2.14 -2.95
CA GLY A 159 -1.06 -2.55 -3.83
C GLY A 159 -0.87 -3.97 -4.35
N CYS A 160 0.35 -4.32 -4.77
CA CYS A 160 0.65 -5.70 -5.18
C CYS A 160 0.36 -6.73 -4.08
N VAL A 161 0.79 -6.47 -2.85
CA VAL A 161 0.56 -7.36 -1.71
C VAL A 161 -0.92 -7.40 -1.32
N ALA A 162 -1.62 -6.27 -1.43
CA ALA A 162 -3.07 -6.21 -1.25
C ALA A 162 -3.78 -7.09 -2.28
N LEU A 163 -3.42 -7.01 -3.56
CA LEU A 163 -3.98 -7.87 -4.62
C LEU A 163 -3.77 -9.36 -4.32
N LEU A 164 -2.55 -9.77 -3.94
CA LEU A 164 -2.26 -11.16 -3.57
C LEU A 164 -3.12 -11.64 -2.40
N THR A 165 -3.36 -10.77 -1.42
CA THR A 165 -4.16 -11.13 -0.23
C THR A 165 -5.64 -11.21 -0.56
N ILE A 166 -6.14 -10.31 -1.40
CA ILE A 166 -7.51 -10.37 -1.93
C ILE A 166 -7.70 -11.64 -2.76
N ALA A 167 -6.73 -11.99 -3.60
CA ALA A 167 -6.77 -13.20 -4.43
C ALA A 167 -6.91 -14.48 -3.61
N GLU A 168 -6.15 -14.62 -2.51
CA GLU A 168 -6.28 -15.78 -1.62
C GLU A 168 -7.69 -15.93 -1.04
N ARG A 169 -8.34 -14.83 -0.74
CA ARG A 169 -9.72 -14.85 -0.23
C ARG A 169 -10.72 -15.19 -1.32
N LEU A 170 -10.56 -14.60 -2.50
CA LEU A 170 -11.45 -14.89 -3.65
C LEU A 170 -11.32 -16.35 -4.13
N LEU A 171 -10.16 -16.97 -3.99
CA LEU A 171 -9.98 -18.40 -4.29
C LEU A 171 -10.71 -19.32 -3.30
N ARG A 172 -10.84 -18.89 -2.03
CA ARG A 172 -11.59 -19.64 -1.00
C ARG A 172 -13.10 -19.37 -1.09
N GLU A 173 -13.46 -18.14 -1.45
CA GLU A 173 -14.83 -17.66 -1.58
C GLU A 173 -15.04 -17.08 -2.99
N PRO A 174 -15.29 -17.95 -4.01
CA PRO A 174 -15.34 -17.53 -5.40
C PRO A 174 -16.30 -16.35 -5.63
N PRO A 175 -15.88 -15.36 -6.45
CA PRO A 175 -16.74 -14.24 -6.85
C PRO A 175 -17.87 -14.71 -7.78
N GLU A 176 -18.83 -13.85 -8.06
CA GLU A 176 -19.87 -14.14 -9.02
C GLU A 176 -19.34 -14.15 -10.47
N HIS A 177 -18.46 -13.19 -10.79
CA HIS A 177 -17.86 -13.03 -12.11
C HIS A 177 -16.35 -13.31 -12.07
N ASP A 178 -15.77 -13.57 -13.24
CA ASP A 178 -14.33 -13.71 -13.35
C ASP A 178 -13.61 -12.43 -12.86
N VAL A 179 -12.56 -12.61 -12.06
CA VAL A 179 -11.66 -11.54 -11.66
C VAL A 179 -10.30 -11.75 -12.29
N LEU A 180 -9.80 -10.76 -13.01
CA LEU A 180 -8.41 -10.71 -13.44
C LEU A 180 -7.59 -9.90 -12.44
N LEU A 181 -6.47 -10.49 -12.02
CA LEU A 181 -5.44 -9.80 -11.27
C LEU A 181 -4.40 -9.34 -12.27
N ALA A 182 -4.15 -8.04 -12.36
CA ALA A 182 -3.18 -7.46 -13.26
C ALA A 182 -2.12 -6.70 -12.45
N PHE A 183 -0.90 -7.23 -12.44
CA PHE A 183 0.26 -6.54 -11.88
C PHE A 183 1.00 -5.92 -13.05
N PHE A 184 0.94 -4.61 -13.15
CA PHE A 184 1.50 -3.88 -14.29
C PHE A 184 2.99 -3.60 -14.12
N ASP A 185 3.71 -3.58 -15.23
CA ASP A 185 5.11 -3.17 -15.32
C ASP A 185 5.18 -1.80 -15.99
N ALA A 186 6.20 -1.03 -15.65
CA ALA A 186 6.49 0.26 -16.27
C ALA A 186 5.34 1.30 -16.12
N GLU A 187 4.66 1.30 -14.98
CA GLU A 187 3.78 2.40 -14.57
C GLU A 187 4.56 3.70 -14.50
N GLU A 188 5.69 3.70 -13.77
CA GLU A 188 6.65 4.78 -13.56
C GLU A 188 7.29 5.33 -14.87
N SER A 189 7.06 4.64 -15.95
CA SER A 189 7.50 5.03 -17.29
C SER A 189 6.38 5.61 -18.15
N GLY A 190 5.23 5.92 -17.53
CA GLY A 190 4.05 6.51 -18.14
C GLY A 190 2.95 5.51 -18.46
N LEU A 191 2.59 4.65 -17.52
CA LEU A 191 1.47 3.69 -17.57
C LEU A 191 1.62 2.67 -18.73
N VAL A 192 2.86 2.29 -19.09
CA VAL A 192 3.13 1.50 -20.30
C VAL A 192 2.44 0.14 -20.21
N GLY A 193 2.51 -0.51 -19.05
CA GLY A 193 1.90 -1.82 -18.84
C GLY A 193 0.38 -1.80 -18.94
N ALA A 194 -0.26 -0.85 -18.26
CA ALA A 194 -1.72 -0.70 -18.31
C ALA A 194 -2.22 -0.34 -19.70
N GLN A 195 -1.49 0.55 -20.42
CA GLN A 195 -1.82 0.88 -21.81
C GLN A 195 -1.69 -0.35 -22.72
N ALA A 196 -0.63 -1.14 -22.55
CA ALA A 196 -0.47 -2.39 -23.32
C ALA A 196 -1.60 -3.37 -23.03
N PHE A 197 -2.01 -3.50 -21.77
CA PHE A 197 -3.12 -4.38 -21.38
C PHE A 197 -4.44 -3.97 -22.03
N VAL A 198 -4.85 -2.71 -21.97
CA VAL A 198 -6.13 -2.28 -22.55
C VAL A 198 -6.12 -2.25 -24.08
N ASN A 199 -4.95 -2.23 -24.72
CA ASN A 199 -4.81 -2.27 -26.18
C ASN A 199 -4.75 -3.72 -26.73
N ALA A 200 -4.27 -4.67 -25.92
CA ALA A 200 -4.23 -6.10 -26.27
C ALA A 200 -4.61 -6.95 -25.04
N PRO A 201 -5.86 -6.85 -24.56
CA PRO A 201 -6.28 -7.53 -23.34
C PRO A 201 -6.36 -9.05 -23.54
N PRO A 202 -6.13 -9.86 -22.47
CA PRO A 202 -6.17 -11.32 -22.57
C PRO A 202 -7.60 -11.89 -22.66
N VAL A 203 -8.60 -11.04 -22.55
CA VAL A 203 -10.03 -11.33 -22.77
C VAL A 203 -10.61 -10.24 -23.67
N PRO A 204 -11.72 -10.45 -24.38
CA PRO A 204 -12.37 -9.38 -25.14
C PRO A 204 -12.60 -8.14 -24.26
N LEU A 205 -12.15 -6.97 -24.70
CA LEU A 205 -12.18 -5.73 -23.89
C LEU A 205 -13.62 -5.40 -23.46
N GLU A 206 -14.60 -5.76 -24.27
CA GLU A 206 -16.03 -5.56 -24.02
C GLU A 206 -16.52 -6.30 -22.77
N ARG A 207 -15.84 -7.37 -22.39
CA ARG A 207 -16.12 -8.11 -21.15
C ARG A 207 -15.58 -7.40 -19.91
N VAL A 208 -14.55 -6.57 -20.04
CA VAL A 208 -13.99 -5.83 -18.90
C VAL A 208 -15.01 -4.75 -18.49
N ALA A 209 -15.75 -5.01 -17.43
CA ALA A 209 -16.84 -4.15 -16.98
C ALA A 209 -16.39 -3.07 -16.00
N ALA A 210 -15.35 -3.33 -15.22
CA ALA A 210 -14.77 -2.36 -14.30
C ALA A 210 -13.30 -2.69 -13.99
N ASN A 211 -12.58 -1.67 -13.52
CA ASN A 211 -11.25 -1.78 -12.92
C ASN A 211 -11.29 -1.25 -11.47
N ILE A 212 -10.62 -1.93 -10.55
CA ILE A 212 -10.27 -1.42 -9.23
C ILE A 212 -8.75 -1.44 -9.14
N ASN A 213 -8.15 -0.25 -9.10
CA ASN A 213 -6.71 -0.05 -9.02
C ASN A 213 -6.31 0.27 -7.58
N LEU A 214 -5.27 -0.38 -7.09
CA LEU A 214 -4.70 -0.16 -5.78
C LEU A 214 -3.28 0.33 -5.97
N ASP A 215 -2.97 1.51 -5.46
CA ASP A 215 -1.67 2.12 -5.59
C ASP A 215 -1.43 3.05 -4.41
N MET A 216 -0.40 2.75 -3.61
CA MET A 216 -0.13 3.42 -2.35
C MET A 216 -1.27 3.24 -1.33
N VAL A 217 -1.36 2.07 -0.69
CA VAL A 217 -2.50 1.75 0.20
C VAL A 217 -2.08 1.41 1.63
N ALA A 218 -0.83 1.69 2.03
CA ALA A 218 -0.28 1.23 3.30
C ALA A 218 0.20 2.34 4.25
N ARG A 219 0.37 3.58 3.78
CA ARG A 219 0.79 4.70 4.63
C ARG A 219 -0.42 5.49 5.13
N GLN A 220 -0.38 5.88 6.40
CA GLN A 220 -1.46 6.65 7.02
C GLN A 220 -1.16 8.14 7.21
N ASP A 221 -0.11 8.65 6.62
CA ASP A 221 0.34 10.04 6.79
C ASP A 221 -0.80 11.03 6.49
N GLY A 222 -1.62 10.76 5.46
CA GLY A 222 -2.85 11.47 5.13
C GLY A 222 -4.08 11.06 5.96
N LYS A 223 -3.95 10.10 6.88
CA LYS A 223 -4.97 9.63 7.84
C LYS A 223 -6.25 9.05 7.19
N ALA A 224 -6.26 8.78 5.92
CA ALA A 224 -7.39 8.16 5.23
C ALA A 224 -6.93 7.44 3.96
N LEU A 225 -7.64 6.38 3.59
CA LEU A 225 -7.59 5.83 2.25
C LEU A 225 -8.63 6.56 1.40
N TRP A 226 -8.24 6.98 0.22
CA TRP A 226 -9.11 7.66 -0.72
C TRP A 226 -9.66 6.70 -1.76
N VAL A 227 -10.86 7.01 -2.25
CA VAL A 227 -11.53 6.35 -3.36
C VAL A 227 -11.83 7.42 -4.41
N ALA A 228 -11.10 7.39 -5.52
CA ALA A 228 -11.36 8.19 -6.70
C ALA A 228 -12.07 7.37 -7.79
N GLY A 229 -12.75 8.03 -8.73
CA GLY A 229 -13.48 7.42 -9.85
C GLY A 229 -14.99 7.48 -9.74
N THR A 230 -15.54 7.75 -8.56
CA THR A 230 -16.99 7.81 -8.37
C THR A 230 -17.67 9.00 -9.05
N SER A 231 -16.96 10.08 -9.32
CA SER A 231 -17.46 11.22 -10.10
C SER A 231 -17.54 10.90 -11.60
N HIS A 232 -16.59 10.07 -12.09
CA HIS A 232 -16.59 9.58 -13.48
C HIS A 232 -17.56 8.42 -13.68
N THR A 233 -17.76 7.60 -12.65
CA THR A 233 -18.69 6.47 -12.66
C THR A 233 -19.67 6.59 -11.48
N PRO A 234 -20.69 7.48 -11.56
CA PRO A 234 -21.62 7.72 -10.45
C PRO A 234 -22.36 6.46 -9.98
N GLN A 235 -22.50 5.45 -10.85
CA GLN A 235 -23.08 4.14 -10.52
C GLN A 235 -22.33 3.42 -9.41
N LEU A 236 -21.02 3.65 -9.24
CA LEU A 236 -20.19 3.01 -8.23
C LEU A 236 -20.29 3.70 -6.86
N ARG A 237 -20.72 4.94 -6.78
CA ARG A 237 -20.84 5.68 -5.51
C ARG A 237 -21.80 4.99 -4.52
N PRO A 238 -23.05 4.63 -4.89
CA PRO A 238 -23.96 3.93 -3.99
C PRO A 238 -23.50 2.51 -3.63
N VAL A 239 -22.60 1.92 -4.41
CA VAL A 239 -21.98 0.61 -4.10
C VAL A 239 -20.87 0.77 -3.07
N ALA A 240 -20.01 1.78 -3.21
CA ALA A 240 -18.83 1.98 -2.39
C ALA A 240 -19.13 2.62 -1.02
N GLU A 241 -20.08 3.56 -0.93
CA GLU A 241 -20.39 4.27 0.32
C GLU A 241 -20.83 3.36 1.49
N PRO A 242 -21.70 2.35 1.29
CA PRO A 242 -22.07 1.44 2.39
C PRO A 242 -20.89 0.60 2.89
N VAL A 243 -19.92 0.30 2.00
CA VAL A 243 -18.69 -0.41 2.36
C VAL A 243 -17.78 0.51 3.17
N ALA A 244 -17.59 1.74 2.73
CA ALA A 244 -16.78 2.75 3.40
C ALA A 244 -17.27 3.06 4.82
N LYS A 245 -18.58 3.13 5.03
CA LYS A 245 -19.18 3.34 6.37
C LYS A 245 -18.87 2.23 7.36
N ARG A 246 -18.50 1.03 6.91
CA ARG A 246 -18.18 -0.13 7.74
C ARG A 246 -16.68 -0.40 7.84
N ALA A 247 -15.86 0.37 7.16
CA ALA A 247 -14.42 0.21 7.19
C ALA A 247 -13.85 0.52 8.58
N ALA A 248 -12.81 -0.20 8.98
CA ALA A 248 -12.09 0.01 10.23
C ALA A 248 -11.15 1.22 10.19
N ILE A 249 -10.89 1.76 9.01
CA ILE A 249 -10.06 2.93 8.77
C ILE A 249 -10.89 4.04 8.12
N PRO A 250 -10.48 5.31 8.23
CA PRO A 250 -11.17 6.39 7.53
C PRO A 250 -11.08 6.21 6.00
N ILE A 251 -12.24 6.22 5.34
CA ILE A 251 -12.35 6.20 3.88
C ILE A 251 -12.91 7.55 3.41
N ARG A 252 -12.26 8.14 2.42
CA ARG A 252 -12.70 9.39 1.79
C ARG A 252 -12.94 9.17 0.31
N PHE A 253 -13.77 10.02 -0.28
CA PHE A 253 -14.07 10.03 -1.70
C PHE A 253 -13.69 11.38 -2.28
N GLY A 254 -13.02 11.40 -3.40
CA GLY A 254 -12.58 12.63 -4.05
C GLY A 254 -11.42 12.40 -5.00
N HIS A 255 -10.69 13.46 -5.30
CA HIS A 255 -9.58 13.50 -6.26
C HIS A 255 -9.99 13.10 -7.69
N ASP A 256 -11.24 13.25 -8.04
CA ASP A 256 -11.79 12.79 -9.32
C ASP A 256 -12.79 13.78 -9.95
N THR A 257 -12.69 15.07 -9.62
CA THR A 257 -13.55 16.12 -10.21
C THR A 257 -12.75 17.11 -11.04
N LYS A 258 -13.37 17.66 -12.07
CA LYS A 258 -12.75 18.60 -13.02
C LYS A 258 -12.39 19.96 -12.42
N GLU A 259 -12.93 20.29 -11.26
CA GLU A 259 -12.73 21.56 -10.56
C GLU A 259 -11.45 21.57 -9.72
N LEU A 260 -10.78 20.42 -9.60
CA LEU A 260 -9.55 20.27 -8.82
C LEU A 260 -8.36 20.94 -9.51
N LYS A 261 -7.41 21.40 -8.71
CA LYS A 261 -6.14 21.90 -9.23
C LYS A 261 -5.32 20.79 -9.88
N PRO A 262 -4.44 21.10 -10.83
CA PRO A 262 -3.46 20.13 -11.29
C PRO A 262 -2.68 19.54 -10.11
N GLY A 263 -2.59 18.22 -10.03
CA GLY A 263 -2.01 17.47 -8.92
C GLY A 263 -3.00 17.00 -7.86
N ASP A 264 -4.14 17.67 -7.72
CA ASP A 264 -5.20 17.21 -6.82
C ASP A 264 -6.19 16.25 -7.51
N ASP A 265 -6.19 16.21 -8.85
CA ASP A 265 -7.00 15.30 -9.65
C ASP A 265 -6.21 14.03 -10.00
N TRP A 266 -6.61 12.92 -9.40
CA TRP A 266 -5.97 11.62 -9.57
C TRP A 266 -6.54 10.79 -10.73
N THR A 267 -7.44 11.33 -11.53
CA THR A 267 -8.04 10.63 -12.69
C THR A 267 -6.99 10.07 -13.65
N GLY A 268 -5.84 10.70 -13.72
CA GLY A 268 -4.72 10.31 -14.60
C GLY A 268 -3.48 9.78 -13.89
N SER A 269 -3.48 9.66 -12.57
CA SER A 269 -2.27 9.51 -11.75
C SER A 269 -1.73 8.09 -11.65
N SER A 270 -2.48 7.07 -12.10
CA SER A 270 -2.05 5.67 -12.05
C SER A 270 -2.72 4.84 -13.16
N ASP A 271 -2.53 3.55 -13.14
CA ASP A 271 -2.92 2.57 -14.18
C ASP A 271 -4.42 2.58 -14.54
N HIS A 272 -5.31 2.93 -13.60
CA HIS A 272 -6.75 3.10 -13.87
C HIS A 272 -7.03 4.09 -15.00
N ALA A 273 -6.15 5.04 -15.23
CA ALA A 273 -6.27 6.01 -16.31
C ALA A 273 -6.32 5.36 -17.70
N ALA A 274 -5.64 4.22 -17.88
CA ALA A 274 -5.70 3.47 -19.14
C ALA A 274 -7.11 2.90 -19.38
N PHE A 275 -7.78 2.43 -18.33
CA PHE A 275 -9.16 1.94 -18.38
C PHE A 275 -10.15 3.08 -18.57
N HIS A 276 -9.97 4.17 -17.83
CA HIS A 276 -10.79 5.38 -17.98
C HIS A 276 -10.82 5.89 -19.41
N ARG A 277 -9.65 5.98 -20.08
CA ARG A 277 -9.53 6.39 -21.49
C ARG A 277 -10.24 5.45 -22.48
N LYS A 278 -10.58 4.22 -22.06
CA LYS A 278 -11.40 3.27 -22.84
C LYS A 278 -12.88 3.28 -22.42
N GLY A 279 -13.31 4.25 -21.60
CA GLY A 279 -14.66 4.34 -21.09
C GLY A 279 -15.04 3.22 -20.10
N ILE A 280 -14.05 2.50 -19.56
CA ILE A 280 -14.29 1.44 -18.58
C ILE A 280 -14.45 2.09 -17.21
N PRO A 281 -15.54 1.78 -16.48
CA PRO A 281 -15.71 2.15 -15.08
C PRO A 281 -14.50 1.82 -14.23
N PHE A 282 -14.09 2.74 -13.35
CA PHE A 282 -12.96 2.49 -12.47
C PHE A 282 -13.19 3.02 -11.05
N LEU A 283 -12.48 2.43 -10.11
CA LEU A 283 -12.18 2.98 -8.79
C LEU A 283 -10.68 2.90 -8.57
N TYR A 284 -10.11 3.98 -8.08
CA TYR A 284 -8.73 4.04 -7.63
C TYR A 284 -8.71 4.15 -6.11
N LEU A 285 -7.91 3.31 -5.48
CA LEU A 285 -7.67 3.32 -4.04
C LEU A 285 -6.24 3.74 -3.79
N GLY A 286 -6.04 4.81 -3.01
CA GLY A 286 -4.70 5.30 -2.70
C GLY A 286 -4.68 6.23 -1.51
N VAL A 287 -3.48 6.57 -1.04
CA VAL A 287 -3.26 7.60 -0.01
C VAL A 287 -2.66 8.84 -0.63
N GLU A 288 -2.70 9.95 0.12
CA GLU A 288 -1.98 11.19 -0.25
C GLU A 288 -0.47 10.95 -0.27
N ASP A 289 0.24 11.72 -1.10
CA ASP A 289 1.70 11.70 -1.11
C ASP A 289 2.27 11.94 0.28
N HIS A 290 3.10 11.02 0.73
CA HIS A 290 3.81 11.15 2.00
C HIS A 290 5.24 11.69 1.79
N ALA A 291 5.93 12.02 2.89
CA ALA A 291 7.25 12.64 2.82
C ALA A 291 8.31 11.81 2.09
N ASP A 292 8.12 10.49 2.02
CA ASP A 292 9.04 9.54 1.37
C ASP A 292 8.61 9.16 -0.06
N TYR A 293 7.50 9.69 -0.57
CA TYR A 293 7.03 9.42 -1.93
C TYR A 293 8.12 9.72 -2.96
N HIS A 294 8.40 8.76 -3.84
CA HIS A 294 9.48 8.79 -4.84
C HIS A 294 10.89 9.06 -4.25
N LYS A 295 11.13 8.62 -2.99
CA LYS A 295 12.44 8.71 -2.33
C LYS A 295 12.90 7.34 -1.84
N SER A 296 14.20 7.25 -1.53
CA SER A 296 14.81 6.01 -0.98
C SER A 296 14.31 5.65 0.43
N GLY A 297 13.53 6.52 1.08
CA GLY A 297 12.94 6.28 2.39
C GLY A 297 11.56 5.63 2.37
N ASP A 298 10.98 5.30 1.22
CA ASP A 298 9.73 4.53 1.14
C ASP A 298 10.00 3.05 1.39
N ASP A 299 10.19 2.72 2.66
CA ASP A 299 10.57 1.39 3.16
C ASP A 299 9.46 0.72 3.95
N ALA A 300 9.50 -0.60 4.02
CA ALA A 300 8.47 -1.42 4.67
C ALA A 300 8.32 -1.16 6.18
N ASP A 301 9.35 -0.65 6.85
CA ASP A 301 9.30 -0.29 8.27
C ASP A 301 8.53 1.02 8.54
N LYS A 302 8.24 1.81 7.50
CA LYS A 302 7.42 3.03 7.57
C LYS A 302 5.92 2.76 7.43
N VAL A 303 5.56 1.58 6.99
CA VAL A 303 4.15 1.18 6.81
C VAL A 303 3.48 0.93 8.16
N ASP A 304 2.26 1.44 8.32
CA ASP A 304 1.42 1.11 9.48
C ASP A 304 0.68 -0.21 9.23
N PRO A 305 1.01 -1.29 9.96
CA PRO A 305 0.41 -2.61 9.72
C PRO A 305 -1.11 -2.62 9.96
N THR A 306 -1.62 -1.78 10.87
CA THR A 306 -3.05 -1.71 11.18
C THR A 306 -3.81 -0.99 10.08
N PHE A 307 -3.28 0.13 9.61
CA PHE A 307 -3.86 0.86 8.49
C PHE A 307 -3.83 0.02 7.22
N PHE A 308 -2.69 -0.57 6.88
CA PHE A 308 -2.55 -1.44 5.70
C PHE A 308 -3.52 -2.62 5.74
N ARG A 309 -3.65 -3.28 6.90
CA ARG A 309 -4.67 -4.31 7.07
C ARG A 309 -6.08 -3.78 6.83
N GLY A 310 -6.41 -2.62 7.37
CA GLY A 310 -7.71 -1.97 7.17
C GLY A 310 -7.99 -1.62 5.71
N SER A 311 -6.96 -1.15 4.98
CA SER A 311 -7.05 -0.88 3.53
C SER A 311 -7.36 -2.14 2.73
N VAL A 312 -6.68 -3.25 3.02
CA VAL A 312 -6.91 -4.54 2.35
C VAL A 312 -8.30 -5.09 2.65
N GLU A 313 -8.78 -4.99 3.90
CA GLU A 313 -10.14 -5.43 4.27
C GLU A 313 -11.21 -4.59 3.56
N PHE A 314 -11.02 -3.27 3.52
CA PHE A 314 -11.92 -2.39 2.76
C PHE A 314 -11.91 -2.73 1.27
N ALA A 315 -10.73 -2.87 0.67
CA ALA A 315 -10.59 -3.19 -0.75
C ALA A 315 -11.26 -4.54 -1.09
N TYR A 316 -11.07 -5.57 -0.26
CA TYR A 316 -11.77 -6.85 -0.45
C TYR A 316 -13.29 -6.71 -0.38
N ALA A 317 -13.81 -6.00 0.61
CA ALA A 317 -15.25 -5.78 0.74
C ALA A 317 -15.82 -4.98 -0.45
N LEU A 318 -15.05 -4.00 -0.94
CA LEU A 318 -15.41 -3.21 -2.13
C LEU A 318 -15.42 -4.08 -3.40
N VAL A 319 -14.42 -4.93 -3.58
CA VAL A 319 -14.37 -5.90 -4.70
C VAL A 319 -15.63 -6.78 -4.70
N ARG A 320 -16.02 -7.33 -3.55
CA ARG A 320 -17.24 -8.14 -3.41
C ARG A 320 -18.51 -7.37 -3.75
N ALA A 321 -18.58 -6.10 -3.31
CA ALA A 321 -19.74 -5.25 -3.59
C ALA A 321 -19.85 -4.86 -5.07
N VAL A 322 -18.72 -4.53 -5.70
CA VAL A 322 -18.67 -4.21 -7.14
C VAL A 322 -18.96 -5.45 -7.98
N ASP A 323 -18.40 -6.60 -7.64
CA ASP A 323 -18.67 -7.87 -8.31
C ASP A 323 -20.18 -8.20 -8.34
N ALA A 324 -20.87 -7.99 -7.20
CA ALA A 324 -22.31 -8.23 -7.12
C ALA A 324 -23.16 -7.33 -8.04
N THR A 325 -22.63 -6.21 -8.49
CA THR A 325 -23.32 -5.25 -9.38
C THR A 325 -22.75 -5.22 -10.80
N LEU A 326 -21.71 -6.00 -11.07
CA LEU A 326 -20.88 -5.90 -12.26
C LEU A 326 -21.68 -5.97 -13.57
N SER A 327 -22.69 -6.84 -13.63
CA SER A 327 -23.57 -7.01 -14.81
C SER A 327 -24.44 -5.79 -15.11
N THR A 328 -24.61 -4.87 -14.17
CA THR A 328 -25.44 -3.68 -14.31
C THR A 328 -24.66 -2.43 -14.65
N LEU A 329 -23.32 -2.47 -14.49
CA LEU A 329 -22.48 -1.34 -14.80
C LEU A 329 -22.52 -1.01 -16.29
N ARG A 330 -22.50 0.26 -16.61
CA ARG A 330 -22.46 0.79 -17.98
C ARG A 330 -21.16 1.55 -18.18
N ARG A 331 -20.54 1.34 -19.34
CA ARG A 331 -19.41 2.18 -19.74
C ARG A 331 -19.84 3.63 -19.88
N SER A 332 -18.96 4.53 -19.51
CA SER A 332 -19.15 5.95 -19.81
C SER A 332 -19.02 6.15 -21.32
N PRO A 333 -19.82 7.02 -21.95
CA PRO A 333 -19.52 7.49 -23.30
C PRO A 333 -18.11 8.12 -23.26
N GLY A 334 -17.22 7.64 -24.12
CA GLY A 334 -15.87 8.18 -24.28
C GLY A 334 -15.86 9.61 -24.82
#